data_689bfb8598fd8bcf54a088d734294e0f
#
_entry.id   689bfb8598fd8bcf54a088d734294e0f
#
_cell.length_a   1.000
_cell.length_b   1.000
_cell.length_c   1.000
_cell.angle_alpha   90.00
_cell.angle_beta   90.00
_cell.angle_gamma   90.00
#
_symmetry.space_group_name_H-M   'P 1'
#
loop_
_entity.id
_entity.type
_entity.pdbx_description
1 polymer ?
#
loop_
_entity_poly.entity_id
_entity_poly.type
_entity_poly.pdbx_seq_one_letter_code
_entity_poly.pdbx_strand_id
1 'polypeptide(L)'
;MNVFEAVKQSVTARQAAFAYGISVGRNGMACCPFHDDRHPSMKVDRRFHCFACQADGDVIDFTSRIFGLSSKEAALKLAEDFSISFDRKGHD
;
A
#
# COMPACT_ATOMS: atom_id res chain seq x y z
N MET A 1 10.29 1.14 17.30
CA MET A 1 9.36 0.59 16.30
C MET A 1 10.09 0.46 14.99
N ASN A 2 10.05 -0.71 14.37
CA ASN A 2 10.73 -0.90 13.09
C ASN A 2 9.92 -0.28 11.95
N VAL A 3 10.52 -0.22 10.76
CA VAL A 3 9.91 0.46 9.63
C VAL A 3 8.58 -0.17 9.23
N PHE A 4 8.45 -1.49 9.34
CA PHE A 4 7.21 -2.17 8.97
C PHE A 4 6.06 -1.74 9.86
N GLU A 5 6.27 -1.76 11.16
CA GLU A 5 5.25 -1.37 12.12
C GLU A 5 4.92 0.12 12.02
N ALA A 6 5.96 0.95 11.89
CA ALA A 6 5.77 2.39 11.79
C ALA A 6 4.89 2.75 10.59
N VAL A 7 5.16 2.13 9.45
CA VAL A 7 4.42 2.38 8.23
C VAL A 7 2.98 1.88 8.35
N LYS A 8 2.80 0.66 8.84
CA LYS A 8 1.47 0.07 8.97
C LYS A 8 0.56 0.89 9.90
N GLN A 9 1.13 1.50 10.93
CA GLN A 9 0.36 2.29 11.87
C GLN A 9 0.10 3.71 11.37
N SER A 10 0.91 4.19 10.44
CA SER A 10 0.86 5.59 10.01
C SER A 10 0.14 5.79 8.69
N VAL A 11 0.14 4.80 7.82
CA VAL A 11 -0.37 4.93 6.45
C VAL A 11 -1.33 3.79 6.13
N THR A 12 -2.47 4.12 5.54
CA THR A 12 -3.42 3.12 5.04
C THR A 12 -3.16 2.87 3.56
N ALA A 13 -3.66 1.74 3.06
CA ALA A 13 -3.57 1.46 1.62
C ALA A 13 -4.28 2.54 0.82
N ARG A 14 -5.36 3.10 1.34
CA ARG A 14 -6.10 4.17 0.67
C ARG A 14 -5.27 5.44 0.53
N GLN A 15 -4.52 5.79 1.57
CA GLN A 15 -3.64 6.95 1.52
C GLN A 15 -2.51 6.74 0.50
N ALA A 16 -1.95 5.53 0.47
CA ALA A 16 -0.92 5.20 -0.51
C ALA A 16 -1.48 5.24 -1.93
N ALA A 17 -2.69 4.72 -2.13
CA ALA A 17 -3.33 4.75 -3.45
C ALA A 17 -3.46 6.19 -3.94
N PHE A 18 -3.92 7.08 -3.08
CA PHE A 18 -4.06 8.48 -3.43
C PHE A 18 -2.70 9.10 -3.80
N ALA A 19 -1.68 8.83 -2.99
CA ALA A 19 -0.34 9.40 -3.22
C ALA A 19 0.29 8.88 -4.51
N TYR A 20 -0.01 7.64 -4.89
CA TYR A 20 0.60 7.01 -6.06
C TYR A 20 -0.29 7.06 -7.30
N GLY A 21 -1.33 7.90 -7.29
CA GLY A 21 -2.12 8.18 -8.47
C GLY A 21 -3.18 7.14 -8.81
N ILE A 22 -3.61 6.35 -7.83
CA ILE A 22 -4.67 5.38 -8.03
C ILE A 22 -5.98 5.97 -7.52
N SER A 23 -6.95 6.10 -8.41
CA SER A 23 -8.25 6.67 -8.05
C SER A 23 -9.08 5.68 -7.25
N VAL A 24 -9.54 6.11 -6.09
CA VAL A 24 -10.43 5.31 -5.24
C VAL A 24 -11.73 6.08 -5.09
N GLY A 25 -12.84 5.43 -5.38
CA GLY A 25 -14.16 6.06 -5.28
C GLY A 25 -14.58 6.28 -3.83
N ARG A 26 -15.69 6.98 -3.65
CA ARG A 26 -16.22 7.25 -2.31
C ARG A 26 -16.57 5.99 -1.55
N ASN A 27 -16.94 4.96 -2.29
CA ASN A 27 -17.28 3.66 -1.71
C ASN A 27 -16.04 2.83 -1.37
N GLY A 28 -14.84 3.37 -1.58
CA GLY A 28 -13.60 2.65 -1.30
C GLY A 28 -13.19 1.67 -2.39
N MET A 29 -13.87 1.71 -3.54
CA MET A 29 -13.57 0.79 -4.63
C MET A 29 -12.70 1.44 -5.69
N ALA A 30 -11.83 0.64 -6.28
CA ALA A 30 -10.92 1.10 -7.33
C ALA A 30 -10.72 0.00 -8.36
N CYS A 31 -10.27 0.40 -9.54
CA CYS A 31 -9.83 -0.59 -10.53
C CYS A 31 -8.50 -1.16 -10.05
N CYS A 32 -8.37 -2.47 -10.10
CA CYS A 32 -7.17 -3.13 -9.63
C CYS A 32 -5.98 -2.83 -10.55
N PRO A 33 -4.87 -2.32 -10.04
CA PRO A 33 -3.72 -2.01 -10.89
C PRO A 33 -2.87 -3.23 -11.20
N PHE A 34 -3.22 -4.39 -10.66
CA PHE A 34 -2.41 -5.60 -10.79
C PHE A 34 -2.84 -6.49 -11.95
N HIS A 35 -3.92 -6.13 -12.63
CA HIS A 35 -4.37 -6.81 -13.84
C HIS A 35 -5.18 -5.83 -14.67
N ASP A 36 -5.51 -6.21 -15.90
CA ASP A 36 -6.30 -5.37 -16.78
C ASP A 36 -7.75 -5.38 -16.30
N ASP A 37 -8.14 -4.33 -15.60
CA ASP A 37 -9.42 -4.25 -14.94
C ASP A 37 -10.18 -3.04 -15.44
N ARG A 38 -11.41 -3.26 -15.91
CA ARG A 38 -12.26 -2.20 -16.43
C ARG A 38 -13.34 -1.77 -15.46
N HIS A 39 -13.49 -2.51 -14.38
CA HIS A 39 -14.50 -2.24 -13.37
C HIS A 39 -13.87 -2.15 -12.00
N PRO A 40 -14.39 -1.30 -11.12
CA PRO A 40 -13.88 -1.25 -9.75
C PRO A 40 -14.12 -2.58 -9.06
N SER A 41 -13.08 -3.39 -8.95
CA SER A 41 -13.17 -4.71 -8.32
C SER A 41 -12.27 -4.83 -7.10
N MET A 42 -11.54 -3.78 -6.74
CA MET A 42 -10.65 -3.81 -5.59
C MET A 42 -11.17 -2.86 -4.52
N LYS A 43 -11.30 -3.37 -3.32
CA LYS A 43 -11.63 -2.54 -2.18
C LYS A 43 -10.34 -2.03 -1.56
N VAL A 44 -10.25 -0.73 -1.33
CA VAL A 44 -9.07 -0.10 -0.75
C VAL A 44 -9.49 0.69 0.48
N ASP A 45 -8.99 0.30 1.63
CA ASP A 45 -9.26 0.99 2.88
C ASP A 45 -7.96 0.97 3.66
N ARG A 46 -7.95 0.52 4.89
CA ARG A 46 -6.71 0.33 5.63
C ARG A 46 -5.85 -0.72 4.95
N ARG A 47 -6.48 -1.79 4.47
CA ARG A 47 -5.87 -2.85 3.67
C ARG A 47 -6.54 -2.84 2.29
N PHE A 48 -6.05 -3.64 1.38
CA PHE A 48 -6.67 -3.78 0.06
C PHE A 48 -7.04 -5.23 -0.22
N HIS A 49 -8.07 -5.41 -1.05
CA HIS A 49 -8.49 -6.73 -1.50
C HIS A 49 -9.15 -6.61 -2.87
N CYS A 50 -8.64 -7.34 -3.84
CA CYS A 50 -9.25 -7.38 -5.17
C CYS A 50 -10.11 -8.63 -5.29
N PHE A 51 -11.40 -8.44 -5.52
CA PHE A 51 -12.33 -9.55 -5.63
C PHE A 51 -12.19 -10.31 -6.94
N ALA A 52 -11.56 -9.70 -7.94
CA ALA A 52 -11.38 -10.34 -9.24
C ALA A 52 -10.15 -11.26 -9.27
N CYS A 53 -9.01 -10.81 -8.78
CA CYS A 53 -7.77 -11.58 -8.84
C CYS A 53 -7.30 -12.09 -7.47
N GLN A 54 -8.04 -11.79 -6.41
CA GLN A 54 -7.76 -12.25 -5.05
C GLN A 54 -6.47 -11.69 -4.44
N ALA A 55 -5.91 -10.65 -5.05
CA ALA A 55 -4.75 -9.98 -4.45
C ALA A 55 -5.21 -9.25 -3.19
N ASP A 56 -4.50 -9.40 -2.08
CA ASP A 56 -4.83 -8.67 -0.87
C ASP A 56 -3.57 -8.44 -0.03
N GLY A 57 -3.70 -7.59 0.97
CA GLY A 57 -2.61 -7.32 1.88
C GLY A 57 -2.75 -5.97 2.56
N ASP A 58 -1.69 -5.56 3.23
CA ASP A 58 -1.63 -4.26 3.88
C ASP A 58 -1.01 -3.22 2.94
N VAL A 59 -0.73 -2.03 3.47
CA VAL A 59 -0.18 -0.94 2.67
C VAL A 59 1.19 -1.30 2.10
N ILE A 60 1.98 -2.09 2.80
CA ILE A 60 3.30 -2.50 2.33
C ILE A 60 3.16 -3.45 1.16
N ASP A 61 2.27 -4.43 1.25
CA ASP A 61 2.01 -5.35 0.14
C ASP A 61 1.49 -4.59 -1.07
N PHE A 62 0.63 -3.61 -0.85
CA PHE A 62 0.07 -2.79 -1.90
C PHE A 62 1.18 -2.05 -2.67
N THR A 63 2.05 -1.37 -1.94
CA THR A 63 3.16 -0.61 -2.53
C THR A 63 4.17 -1.52 -3.21
N SER A 64 4.46 -2.66 -2.58
CA SER A 64 5.36 -3.67 -3.15
C SER A 64 4.87 -4.11 -4.54
N ARG A 65 3.58 -4.40 -4.66
CA ARG A 65 3.00 -4.85 -5.93
C ARG A 65 2.97 -3.75 -6.99
N ILE A 66 2.69 -2.52 -6.58
CA ILE A 66 2.62 -1.41 -7.54
C ILE A 66 3.97 -1.15 -8.19
N PHE A 67 5.04 -1.15 -7.41
CA PHE A 67 6.36 -0.76 -7.89
C PHE A 67 7.32 -1.92 -8.12
N GLY A 68 6.88 -3.15 -7.86
CA GLY A 68 7.76 -4.30 -8.03
C GLY A 68 8.92 -4.33 -7.05
N LEU A 69 8.65 -3.94 -5.81
CA LEU A 69 9.66 -3.85 -4.76
C LEU A 69 9.53 -5.00 -3.78
N SER A 70 10.60 -5.27 -3.04
CA SER A 70 10.51 -6.18 -1.90
C SER A 70 9.70 -5.50 -0.80
N SER A 71 9.26 -6.27 0.19
CA SER A 71 8.51 -5.72 1.32
C SER A 71 9.33 -4.65 2.04
N LYS A 72 10.62 -4.90 2.25
CA LYS A 72 11.48 -3.94 2.92
C LYS A 72 11.62 -2.65 2.11
N GLU A 73 11.84 -2.79 0.81
CA GLU A 73 11.96 -1.62 -0.07
C GLU A 73 10.67 -0.82 -0.10
N ALA A 74 9.53 -1.51 -0.13
CA ALA A 74 8.23 -0.85 -0.12
C ALA A 74 8.01 -0.10 1.19
N ALA A 75 8.37 -0.70 2.31
CA ALA A 75 8.24 -0.05 3.61
C ALA A 75 9.12 1.20 3.70
N LEU A 76 10.36 1.11 3.21
CA LEU A 76 11.27 2.25 3.21
C LEU A 76 10.77 3.36 2.30
N LYS A 77 10.22 3.00 1.14
CA LYS A 77 9.66 3.99 0.23
C LYS A 77 8.48 4.72 0.88
N LEU A 78 7.60 3.99 1.54
CA LEU A 78 6.46 4.59 2.23
C LEU A 78 6.92 5.51 3.35
N ALA A 79 7.92 5.09 4.10
CA ALA A 79 8.47 5.92 5.17
C ALA A 79 9.03 7.24 4.62
N GLU A 80 9.70 7.16 3.48
CA GLU A 80 10.24 8.35 2.83
C GLU A 80 9.14 9.24 2.28
N ASP A 81 8.21 8.65 1.53
CA ASP A 81 7.15 9.41 0.86
C ASP A 81 6.18 10.08 1.83
N PHE A 82 5.97 9.48 2.98
CA PHE A 82 5.04 10.00 3.99
C PHE A 82 5.75 10.58 5.22
N SER A 83 7.07 10.71 5.15
CA SER A 83 7.88 11.30 6.24
C SER A 83 7.64 10.60 7.57
N ILE A 84 7.69 9.28 7.55
CA ILE A 84 7.45 8.47 8.74
C ILE A 84 8.77 8.16 9.43
N SER A 85 8.84 8.46 10.72
CA SER A 85 10.02 8.16 11.53
C SER A 85 9.94 6.72 12.04
N PHE A 86 11.07 6.04 12.04
CA PHE A 86 11.16 4.69 12.57
C PHE A 86 12.55 4.46 13.14
N ASP A 87 12.70 3.39 13.93
CA ASP A 87 13.96 3.04 14.55
C ASP A 87 14.86 2.31 13.55
N ARG A 88 15.98 2.94 13.19
CA ARG A 88 16.94 2.37 12.25
C ARG A 88 18.05 1.56 12.90
N LYS A 89 18.09 1.59 14.23
CA LYS A 89 19.12 0.91 14.94
C LYS A 89 19.08 -0.56 14.79
N GLY A 90 19.76 -1.01 14.47
CA GLY A 90 19.58 -2.22 14.29
C GLY A 90 20.18 -3.05 13.93
N HIS A 91 20.32 -2.34 14.18
CA HIS A 91 20.77 -2.76 13.70
C HIS A 91 21.08 -3.21 13.15
N ASP A 92 21.22 -3.05 13.24
CA ASP A 92 21.49 -2.97 12.76
C ASP A 92 21.83 -3.27 12.36
#